data_00c6c657c2b59a9b4ce6efdc1bb99dd0
#
_entry.id   00c6c657c2b59a9b4ce6efdc1bb99dd0
#
_cell.length_a   1.000
_cell.length_b   1.000
_cell.length_c   1.000
_cell.angle_alpha   90.00
_cell.angle_beta   90.00
_cell.angle_gamma   90.00
#
_symmetry.space_group_name_H-M   'P 1'
#
loop_
_entity.id
_entity.type
_entity.pdbx_description
1 polymer ?
#
loop_
_entity_poly.entity_id
_entity_poly.type
_entity_poly.pdbx_seq_one_letter_code
_entity_poly.pdbx_strand_id
1 'polypeptide(L)'
;MKHASPDTLAALQPLLERLRHVGDLVERILGVFYRRGMAFLHFHEDPAGLFADVKLDGATFTRWPVNTADERAELLVQVRHVSAPSGS
;
A
#
# COMPACT_ATOMS: atom_id res chain seq x y z
N MET A 1 11.44 4.53 -12.35
CA MET A 1 10.85 4.51 -11.00
C MET A 1 11.53 3.46 -10.16
N LYS A 2 11.74 3.71 -8.90
CA LYS A 2 12.45 2.81 -8.00
C LYS A 2 11.63 2.55 -6.75
N HIS A 3 11.96 1.47 -6.03
CA HIS A 3 11.35 1.20 -4.74
C HIS A 3 11.64 2.34 -3.77
N ALA A 4 10.69 2.60 -2.88
CA ALA A 4 10.84 3.63 -1.88
C ALA A 4 12.03 3.33 -0.97
N SER A 5 12.86 4.32 -0.72
CA SER A 5 14.02 4.20 0.16
C SER A 5 13.57 4.08 1.62
N PRO A 6 14.47 3.65 2.53
CA PRO A 6 14.13 3.62 3.95
C PRO A 6 13.68 4.97 4.50
N ASP A 7 14.27 6.06 4.04
CA ASP A 7 13.86 7.40 4.47
C ASP A 7 12.45 7.74 4.00
N THR A 8 12.13 7.39 2.77
CA THR A 8 10.79 7.57 2.21
C THR A 8 9.77 6.73 2.98
N LEU A 9 10.11 5.48 3.27
CA LEU A 9 9.23 4.60 4.04
C LEU A 9 9.03 5.11 5.46
N ALA A 10 10.04 5.73 6.07
CA ALA A 10 9.90 6.35 7.38
C ALA A 10 8.86 7.49 7.34
N ALA A 11 8.84 8.27 6.25
CA ALA A 11 7.85 9.33 6.08
C ALA A 11 6.43 8.77 5.90
N LEU A 12 6.31 7.54 5.42
CA LEU A 12 5.02 6.89 5.21
C LEU A 12 4.58 6.06 6.43
N GLN A 13 5.31 6.12 7.54
CA GLN A 13 5.08 5.26 8.69
C GLN A 13 3.62 5.26 9.19
N PRO A 14 2.92 6.41 9.30
CA PRO A 14 1.53 6.37 9.73
C PRO A 14 0.65 5.54 8.79
N LEU A 15 0.89 5.57 7.49
CA LEU A 15 0.16 4.76 6.53
C LEU A 15 0.53 3.28 6.68
N LEU A 16 1.83 2.98 6.81
CA LEU A 16 2.29 1.60 6.99
C LEU A 16 1.67 0.99 8.25
N GLU A 17 1.60 1.76 9.34
CA GLU A 17 0.97 1.27 10.57
C GLU A 17 -0.47 0.85 10.34
N ARG A 18 -1.23 1.65 9.60
CA ARG A 18 -2.62 1.33 9.31
C ARG A 18 -2.75 0.12 8.41
N LEU A 19 -1.88 -0.01 7.41
CA LEU A 19 -1.88 -1.17 6.52
C LEU A 19 -1.56 -2.45 7.28
N ARG A 20 -0.68 -2.39 8.28
CA ARG A 20 -0.33 -3.54 9.11
C ARG A 20 -1.52 -4.07 9.90
N HIS A 21 -2.53 -3.24 10.13
CA HIS A 21 -3.74 -3.65 10.84
C HIS A 21 -4.84 -4.17 9.92
N VAL A 22 -4.61 -4.19 8.61
CA VAL A 22 -5.57 -4.81 7.68
C VAL A 22 -5.38 -6.32 7.76
N GLY A 23 -6.45 -7.04 8.09
CA GLY A 23 -6.38 -8.40 8.59
C GLY A 23 -5.70 -9.43 7.68
N ASP A 24 -5.87 -9.34 6.36
CA ASP A 24 -5.29 -10.34 5.46
C ASP A 24 -4.03 -9.84 4.73
N LEU A 25 -3.46 -8.71 5.16
CA LEU A 25 -2.19 -8.23 4.64
C LEU A 25 -1.04 -8.66 5.53
N VAL A 26 0.06 -9.07 4.92
CA VAL A 26 1.29 -9.44 5.63
C VAL A 26 2.45 -8.65 5.06
N GLU A 27 3.11 -7.87 5.90
CA GLU A 27 4.30 -7.14 5.51
C GLU A 27 5.52 -8.03 5.70
N ARG A 28 6.09 -8.53 4.61
CA ARG A 28 7.25 -9.43 4.68
C ARG A 28 8.56 -8.70 4.60
N ILE A 29 8.59 -7.65 3.80
CA ILE A 29 9.72 -6.75 3.68
C ILE A 29 9.15 -5.37 3.99
N LEU A 30 9.94 -4.50 4.60
CA LEU A 30 9.47 -3.16 4.96
C LEU A 30 8.81 -2.47 3.76
N GLY A 31 7.55 -2.12 3.90
CA GLY A 31 6.78 -1.42 2.87
C GLY A 31 6.28 -2.30 1.74
N VAL A 32 6.44 -3.62 1.82
CA VAL A 32 5.94 -4.55 0.79
C VAL A 32 4.94 -5.49 1.45
N PHE A 33 3.70 -5.39 1.02
CA PHE A 33 2.61 -6.16 1.62
C PHE A 33 2.14 -7.25 0.67
N TYR A 34 1.91 -8.42 1.25
CA TYR A 34 1.41 -9.59 0.56
C TYR A 34 0.00 -9.89 1.02
N ARG A 35 -0.80 -10.44 0.12
CA ARG A 35 -2.15 -10.87 0.42
C ARG A 35 -2.34 -12.26 -0.18
N ARG A 36 -2.73 -13.22 0.66
CA ARG A 36 -2.92 -14.62 0.23
C ARG A 36 -1.67 -15.19 -0.45
N GLY A 37 -0.49 -14.82 0.08
CA GLY A 37 0.77 -15.32 -0.44
C GLY A 37 1.30 -14.63 -1.67
N MET A 38 0.59 -13.64 -2.20
CA MET A 38 1.01 -12.91 -3.41
C MET A 38 1.29 -11.46 -3.12
N ALA A 39 2.26 -10.89 -3.83
CA ALA A 39 2.55 -9.46 -3.70
C ALA A 39 1.30 -8.66 -4.03
N PHE A 40 0.94 -7.76 -3.14
CA PHE A 40 -0.30 -7.01 -3.23
C PHE A 40 -0.09 -5.51 -3.31
N LEU A 41 0.83 -4.97 -2.52
CA LEU A 41 1.06 -3.52 -2.45
C LEU A 41 2.51 -3.24 -2.17
N HIS A 42 3.09 -2.30 -2.91
CA HIS A 42 4.43 -1.79 -2.63
C HIS A 42 4.52 -0.33 -3.04
N PHE A 43 5.56 0.34 -2.54
CA PHE A 43 5.71 1.77 -2.74
C PHE A 43 6.88 2.08 -3.65
N HIS A 44 6.72 3.14 -4.44
CA HIS A 44 7.74 3.64 -5.35
C HIS A 44 7.92 5.13 -5.19
N GLU A 45 9.11 5.59 -5.53
CA GLU A 45 9.39 7.02 -5.62
C GLU A 45 9.96 7.36 -6.99
N ASP A 46 9.58 8.52 -7.52
CA ASP A 46 10.18 9.06 -8.73
C ASP A 46 10.13 10.59 -8.67
N PRO A 47 10.67 11.31 -9.69
CA PRO A 47 10.66 12.77 -9.65
C PRO A 47 9.26 13.38 -9.50
N ALA A 48 8.22 12.69 -9.90
CA ALA A 48 6.85 13.19 -9.77
C ALA A 48 6.26 12.97 -8.37
N GLY A 49 6.91 12.20 -7.51
CA GLY A 49 6.45 12.00 -6.14
C GLY A 49 6.43 10.55 -5.69
N LEU A 50 5.61 10.29 -4.68
CA LEU A 50 5.47 8.97 -4.07
C LEU A 50 4.23 8.29 -4.59
N PHE A 51 4.34 7.00 -4.88
CA PHE A 51 3.24 6.21 -5.42
C PHE A 51 3.18 4.84 -4.76
N ALA A 52 1.97 4.31 -4.67
CA ALA A 52 1.75 2.92 -4.29
C ALA A 52 1.26 2.17 -5.52
N ASP A 53 1.83 1.02 -5.76
CA ASP A 53 1.29 0.08 -6.74
C ASP A 53 0.52 -0.97 -5.97
N VAL A 54 -0.75 -1.15 -6.29
CA VAL A 54 -1.63 -2.03 -5.53
C VAL A 54 -2.49 -2.85 -6.48
N LYS A 55 -2.69 -4.12 -6.12
CA LYS A 55 -3.41 -5.09 -6.96
C LYS A 55 -4.85 -5.21 -6.46
N LEU A 56 -5.64 -4.14 -6.62
CA LEU A 56 -7.00 -4.09 -6.09
C LEU A 56 -7.93 -5.12 -6.72
N ASP A 57 -7.72 -5.43 -7.99
CA ASP A 57 -8.54 -6.42 -8.70
C ASP A 57 -8.01 -7.84 -8.57
N GLY A 58 -6.91 -8.03 -7.84
CA GLY A 58 -6.29 -9.33 -7.67
C GLY A 58 -5.45 -9.79 -8.86
N ALA A 59 -5.35 -9.00 -9.92
CA ALA A 59 -4.66 -9.40 -11.13
C ALA A 59 -3.63 -8.39 -11.62
N THR A 60 -3.95 -7.10 -11.60
CA THR A 60 -3.12 -6.05 -12.18
C THR A 60 -2.82 -4.97 -11.16
N PHE A 61 -1.57 -4.55 -11.09
CA PHE A 61 -1.20 -3.41 -10.25
C PHE A 61 -1.70 -2.12 -10.86
N THR A 62 -2.32 -1.29 -10.02
CA THR A 62 -2.70 0.08 -10.38
C THR A 62 -1.91 1.05 -9.50
N ARG A 63 -1.58 2.20 -10.06
CA ARG A 63 -0.73 3.18 -9.38
C ARG A 63 -1.57 4.27 -8.73
N TRP A 64 -1.31 4.51 -7.45
CA TRP A 64 -2.02 5.51 -6.66
C TRP A 64 -1.02 6.47 -6.04
N PRO A 65 -1.23 7.79 -6.16
CA PRO A 65 -0.36 8.75 -5.49
C PRO A 65 -0.57 8.69 -3.98
N VAL A 66 0.52 8.86 -3.23
CA VAL A 66 0.47 8.85 -1.76
C VAL A 66 1.27 10.01 -1.18
N ASN A 67 1.18 11.18 -1.81
CA ASN A 67 1.92 12.37 -1.39
C ASN A 67 1.20 13.16 -0.31
N THR A 68 -0.12 13.20 -0.32
CA THR A 68 -0.91 13.98 0.62
C THR A 68 -1.64 13.07 1.60
N ALA A 69 -2.09 13.65 2.70
CA ALA A 69 -2.89 12.92 3.68
C ALA A 69 -4.17 12.37 3.06
N ASP A 70 -4.81 13.14 2.19
CA ASP A 70 -6.05 12.71 1.52
C ASP A 70 -5.78 11.53 0.58
N GLU A 71 -4.67 11.58 -0.17
CA GLU A 71 -4.29 10.49 -1.07
C GLU A 71 -4.02 9.20 -0.30
N ARG A 72 -3.32 9.31 0.82
CA ARG A 72 -3.02 8.16 1.68
C ARG A 72 -4.30 7.58 2.28
N ALA A 73 -5.21 8.44 2.71
CA ALA A 73 -6.50 8.01 3.26
C ALA A 73 -7.33 7.28 2.19
N GLU A 74 -7.33 7.80 0.95
CA GLU A 74 -8.06 7.16 -0.15
C GLU A 74 -7.51 5.78 -0.47
N LEU A 75 -6.19 5.65 -0.52
CA LEU A 75 -5.57 4.34 -0.74
C LEU A 75 -6.01 3.36 0.33
N LEU A 76 -5.99 3.78 1.59
CA LEU A 76 -6.37 2.93 2.71
C LEU A 76 -7.83 2.48 2.59
N VAL A 77 -8.73 3.38 2.19
CA VAL A 77 -10.14 3.04 1.96
C VAL A 77 -10.25 1.96 0.90
N GLN A 78 -9.55 2.10 -0.22
CA GLN A 78 -9.60 1.13 -1.31
C GLN A 78 -9.04 -0.22 -0.88
N VAL A 79 -7.94 -0.23 -0.15
CA VAL A 79 -7.34 -1.46 0.36
C VAL A 79 -8.28 -2.17 1.32
N ARG A 80 -8.88 -1.43 2.25
CA ARG A 80 -9.82 -2.00 3.21
C ARG A 80 -11.05 -2.57 2.53
N HIS A 81 -11.50 -1.91 1.48
CA HIS A 81 -12.67 -2.38 0.73
C HIS A 81 -12.43 -3.75 0.10
N VAL A 82 -11.23 -3.94 -0.47
CA VAL A 82 -10.86 -5.22 -1.11
C VAL A 82 -10.58 -6.29 -0.07
N SER A 83 -9.94 -5.94 1.03
CA SER A 83 -9.45 -6.87 2.03
C SER A 83 -10.46 -7.15 3.13
N ALA A 84 -11.58 -6.43 3.16
CA ALA A 84 -12.60 -6.62 4.19
C ALA A 84 -13.11 -8.05 4.15
N PRO A 85 -13.21 -8.74 5.28
CA PRO A 85 -13.76 -10.08 5.31
C PRO A 85 -15.20 -10.08 4.83
N SER A 86 -15.57 -11.13 4.08
CA SER A 86 -16.94 -11.31 3.66
C SER A 86 -17.87 -11.37 4.86
N GLY A 87 -18.95 -10.62 4.79
CA GLY A 87 -19.95 -10.66 5.85
C GLY A 87 -19.60 -9.84 7.07
N SER A 88 -18.52 -9.11 7.04
CA SER A 88 -18.18 -8.22 8.14
C SER A 88 -18.58 -6.79 7.82
#